data_748dab00665150932f46ef687ad10d54
#
_entry.id   748dab00665150932f46ef687ad10d54
#
_cell.length_a   1.000
_cell.length_b   1.000
_cell.length_c   1.000
_cell.angle_alpha   90.00
_cell.angle_beta   90.00
_cell.angle_gamma   90.00
#
_symmetry.space_group_name_H-M   'P 1'
#
loop_
_entity.id
_entity.type
_entity.pdbx_description
1 polymer ?
#
loop_
_entity_poly.entity_id
_entity_poly.type
_entity_poly.pdbx_seq_one_letter_code
_entity_poly.pdbx_strand_id
1 'polypeptide(L)'
;MGIYQGDIGIHDIKLGSINVFEIYQGSKLVYPENTEVTVTFKLNVSGTVTINGYTPVISENNTKFVFTIPIKTDYTANITAEHYKSQTISGNSGYLPIAHNVELEWEQRFISYTVTFPTDGVKVLFDGIEKGVITNGKLVVLIDDTEAKD
;
A
#
# COMPACT_ATOMS: atom_id res chain seq x y z
N MET A 1 -15.76 12.84 -39.21
CA MET A 1 -15.86 11.92 -38.54
C MET A 1 -17.10 11.75 -37.89
N GLY A 2 -17.64 10.93 -37.80
CA GLY A 2 -18.89 10.83 -37.50
C GLY A 2 -19.30 10.53 -36.15
N ILE A 3 -18.69 11.10 -35.29
CA ILE A 3 -19.09 10.80 -34.04
C ILE A 3 -20.18 11.63 -33.60
N TYR A 4 -20.66 12.20 -34.02
CA TYR A 4 -21.58 12.83 -33.63
C TYR A 4 -22.57 12.96 -33.78
N GLN A 5 -22.98 13.01 -33.85
CA GLN A 5 -24.02 13.20 -34.07
C GLN A 5 -24.91 13.54 -33.10
N GLY A 6 -25.21 14.21 -32.57
CA GLY A 6 -26.09 14.56 -31.60
C GLY A 6 -26.46 13.65 -30.59
N ASP A 7 -26.20 12.51 -30.76
CA ASP A 7 -26.61 11.56 -29.92
C ASP A 7 -25.63 11.13 -28.99
N ILE A 8 -25.99 10.96 -27.85
CA ILE A 8 -25.08 10.77 -26.99
C ILE A 8 -25.06 9.54 -26.32
N GLY A 9 -25.73 8.64 -26.33
CA GLY A 9 -25.65 7.40 -25.62
C GLY A 9 -24.51 6.49 -26.02
N ILE A 10 -23.39 7.03 -26.43
CA ILE A 10 -22.30 6.23 -26.92
C ILE A 10 -21.32 5.92 -25.84
N HIS A 11 -20.96 4.62 -25.68
CA HIS A 11 -19.95 4.17 -24.77
C HIS A 11 -18.91 3.42 -25.60
N ASP A 12 -17.77 3.14 -25.11
CA ASP A 12 -16.75 2.32 -25.76
C ASP A 12 -16.50 2.72 -27.21
N ILE A 13 -16.20 3.98 -27.45
CA ILE A 13 -15.96 4.50 -28.76
C ILE A 13 -14.55 4.16 -29.21
N LYS A 14 -14.43 3.68 -30.45
CA LYS A 14 -13.13 3.36 -31.01
C LYS A 14 -13.01 3.91 -32.43
N LEU A 15 -11.80 4.29 -32.80
CA LEU A 15 -11.49 4.68 -34.15
C LEU A 15 -10.40 3.70 -34.62
N GLY A 16 -10.79 2.69 -35.38
CA GLY A 16 -9.87 1.60 -35.70
C GLY A 16 -9.56 0.84 -34.41
N SER A 17 -8.32 0.76 -34.04
CA SER A 17 -7.94 0.09 -32.81
C SER A 17 -7.63 1.09 -31.68
N ILE A 18 -7.95 2.35 -31.84
CA ILE A 18 -7.66 3.36 -30.85
C ILE A 18 -8.89 3.66 -30.03
N ASN A 19 -8.77 3.61 -28.70
CA ASN A 19 -9.86 3.99 -27.81
C ASN A 19 -9.93 5.50 -27.72
N VAL A 20 -11.15 6.04 -27.68
CA VAL A 20 -11.35 7.46 -27.50
C VAL A 20 -11.70 7.71 -26.04
N PHE A 21 -10.91 8.53 -25.34
CA PHE A 21 -11.15 8.76 -23.93
C PHE A 21 -11.96 10.00 -23.60
N GLU A 22 -11.97 10.99 -24.48
CA GLU A 22 -12.74 12.21 -24.25
C GLU A 22 -13.40 12.64 -25.52
N ILE A 23 -14.66 13.06 -25.43
CA ILE A 23 -15.39 13.65 -26.54
C ILE A 23 -16.07 14.90 -26.03
N TYR A 24 -15.92 15.98 -26.75
CA TYR A 24 -16.52 17.25 -26.38
C TYR A 24 -17.52 17.70 -27.42
N GLN A 25 -18.56 18.39 -26.94
CA GLN A 25 -19.47 19.06 -27.81
C GLN A 25 -19.32 20.53 -27.44
N GLY A 26 -18.67 21.29 -28.30
CA GLY A 26 -18.22 22.62 -27.94
C GLY A 26 -17.19 22.52 -26.84
N SER A 27 -17.45 23.23 -25.74
CA SER A 27 -16.55 23.13 -24.58
C SER A 27 -17.07 22.18 -23.53
N LYS A 28 -18.13 21.43 -23.80
CA LYS A 28 -18.71 20.52 -22.84
C LYS A 28 -18.18 19.12 -23.04
N LEU A 29 -17.69 18.50 -21.98
CA LEU A 29 -17.25 17.10 -22.02
C LEU A 29 -18.47 16.19 -22.09
N VAL A 30 -18.56 15.36 -23.10
CA VAL A 30 -19.66 14.40 -23.21
C VAL A 30 -19.21 12.96 -23.10
N TYR A 31 -17.92 12.68 -23.17
CA TYR A 31 -17.37 11.36 -22.95
C TYR A 31 -15.99 11.50 -22.33
N PRO A 32 -15.66 10.77 -21.29
CA PRO A 32 -16.44 9.72 -20.62
C PRO A 32 -17.56 10.30 -19.78
N GLU A 33 -18.55 9.46 -19.52
CA GLU A 33 -19.68 9.90 -18.71
C GLU A 33 -19.29 10.05 -17.25
N ASN A 34 -18.38 9.20 -16.77
CA ASN A 34 -17.94 9.28 -15.40
C ASN A 34 -16.81 10.25 -15.27
N THR A 35 -16.78 10.99 -14.19
CA THR A 35 -15.71 11.93 -13.89
C THR A 35 -14.80 11.43 -12.79
N GLU A 36 -15.05 10.24 -12.30
CA GLU A 36 -14.24 9.64 -11.24
C GLU A 36 -13.94 8.20 -11.57
N VAL A 37 -12.83 7.69 -11.04
CA VAL A 37 -12.44 6.30 -11.20
C VAL A 37 -12.02 5.76 -9.84
N THR A 38 -11.99 4.45 -9.71
CA THR A 38 -11.53 3.82 -8.48
C THR A 38 -10.06 3.43 -8.61
N VAL A 39 -9.32 3.63 -7.52
CA VAL A 39 -7.95 3.16 -7.40
C VAL A 39 -7.93 2.23 -6.19
N THR A 40 -7.62 0.97 -6.41
CA THR A 40 -7.69 -0.06 -5.40
C THR A 40 -6.29 -0.53 -5.03
N PHE A 41 -6.04 -0.66 -3.73
CA PHE A 41 -4.78 -1.19 -3.23
C PHE A 41 -5.08 -2.45 -2.45
N LYS A 42 -4.42 -3.55 -2.79
CA LYS A 42 -4.53 -4.80 -2.06
C LYS A 42 -3.17 -5.13 -1.46
N LEU A 43 -3.15 -5.32 -0.15
CA LEU A 43 -1.92 -5.58 0.59
C LEU A 43 -1.84 -7.05 0.93
N ASN A 44 -0.63 -7.55 1.07
CA ASN A 44 -0.40 -8.93 1.52
C ASN A 44 -0.60 -9.09 3.03
N VAL A 45 -0.71 -7.97 3.77
CA VAL A 45 -0.92 -8.01 5.22
C VAL A 45 -1.83 -6.86 5.60
N SER A 46 -2.42 -6.91 6.79
CA SER A 46 -3.24 -5.81 7.29
C SER A 46 -2.39 -4.57 7.46
N GLY A 47 -2.88 -3.44 7.01
CA GLY A 47 -2.12 -2.20 7.09
C GLY A 47 -3.00 -0.99 6.87
N THR A 48 -2.38 0.08 6.39
CA THR A 48 -3.06 1.34 6.13
C THR A 48 -2.57 1.92 4.82
N VAL A 49 -3.49 2.41 4.01
CA VAL A 49 -3.16 3.14 2.79
C VAL A 49 -3.83 4.51 2.89
N THR A 50 -3.05 5.57 2.66
CA THR A 50 -3.60 6.93 2.69
C THR A 50 -3.25 7.66 1.42
N ILE A 51 -4.21 8.44 0.93
CA ILE A 51 -3.98 9.40 -0.14
C ILE A 51 -4.54 10.71 0.38
N ASN A 52 -3.70 11.75 0.40
CA ASN A 52 -4.09 13.02 0.96
C ASN A 52 -5.34 13.58 0.26
N GLY A 53 -6.36 13.89 1.02
CA GLY A 53 -7.60 14.45 0.49
C GLY A 53 -8.67 13.44 0.14
N TYR A 54 -8.40 12.14 0.30
CA TYR A 54 -9.37 11.10 -0.06
C TYR A 54 -9.50 10.08 1.06
N THR A 55 -10.70 9.55 1.23
CA THR A 55 -10.98 8.55 2.25
C THR A 55 -11.32 7.24 1.55
N PRO A 56 -10.62 6.14 1.85
CA PRO A 56 -10.90 4.87 1.18
C PRO A 56 -12.04 4.11 1.82
N VAL A 57 -12.61 3.17 1.04
CA VAL A 57 -13.46 2.13 1.59
C VAL A 57 -12.54 0.96 1.93
N ILE A 58 -12.52 0.56 3.18
CA ILE A 58 -11.59 -0.44 3.69
C ILE A 58 -12.34 -1.76 3.91
N SER A 59 -11.76 -2.86 3.48
CA SER A 59 -12.37 -4.17 3.65
C SER A 59 -11.31 -5.27 3.73
N GLU A 60 -11.75 -6.50 3.86
CA GLU A 60 -10.88 -7.70 3.88
C GLU A 60 -9.80 -7.59 4.96
N ASN A 61 -10.23 -7.25 6.18
CA ASN A 61 -9.33 -7.15 7.34
C ASN A 61 -8.19 -6.16 7.10
N ASN A 62 -8.54 -4.99 6.58
CA ASN A 62 -7.60 -3.91 6.32
C ASN A 62 -6.50 -4.33 5.33
N THR A 63 -6.87 -5.11 4.33
CA THR A 63 -5.95 -5.43 3.23
C THR A 63 -6.42 -4.86 1.91
N LYS A 64 -7.67 -4.40 1.81
CA LYS A 64 -8.18 -3.83 0.57
C LYS A 64 -8.67 -2.41 0.81
N PHE A 65 -8.15 -1.48 0.02
CA PHE A 65 -8.46 -0.06 0.13
C PHE A 65 -8.89 0.45 -1.23
N VAL A 66 -10.11 0.98 -1.34
CA VAL A 66 -10.65 1.49 -2.60
C VAL A 66 -10.85 2.99 -2.47
N PHE A 67 -10.16 3.75 -3.30
CA PHE A 67 -10.29 5.20 -3.34
C PHE A 67 -11.06 5.59 -4.59
N THR A 68 -11.92 6.61 -4.48
CA THR A 68 -12.60 7.20 -5.63
C THR A 68 -11.93 8.54 -5.88
N ILE A 69 -11.35 8.69 -7.06
CA ILE A 69 -10.51 9.85 -7.39
C ILE A 69 -11.00 10.42 -8.73
N PRO A 70 -11.02 11.74 -8.90
CA PRO A 70 -11.38 12.29 -10.20
C PRO A 70 -10.46 11.76 -11.30
N ILE A 71 -10.97 11.71 -12.52
CA ILE A 71 -10.16 11.29 -13.66
C ILE A 71 -9.02 12.27 -13.88
N LYS A 72 -7.96 11.80 -14.49
CA LYS A 72 -6.79 12.60 -14.87
C LYS A 72 -6.18 13.33 -13.67
N THR A 73 -6.14 12.66 -12.53
CA THR A 73 -5.64 13.28 -11.30
C THR A 73 -4.43 12.51 -10.80
N ASP A 74 -3.37 13.23 -10.47
CA ASP A 74 -2.19 12.62 -9.86
C ASP A 74 -2.50 12.30 -8.41
N TYR A 75 -1.99 11.16 -7.95
CA TYR A 75 -2.14 10.78 -6.55
C TYR A 75 -0.83 10.18 -6.03
N THR A 76 -0.67 10.25 -4.72
CA THR A 76 0.45 9.60 -4.04
C THR A 76 -0.12 8.87 -2.84
N ALA A 77 0.06 7.56 -2.82
CA ALA A 77 -0.44 6.72 -1.75
C ALA A 77 0.71 6.33 -0.85
N ASN A 78 0.49 6.49 0.46
CA ASN A 78 1.46 6.05 1.47
C ASN A 78 0.90 4.80 2.11
N ILE A 79 1.71 3.73 2.14
CA ILE A 79 1.28 2.42 2.58
C ILE A 79 2.14 2.00 3.75
N THR A 80 1.51 1.66 4.86
CA THR A 80 2.22 1.25 6.08
C THR A 80 1.55 0.04 6.69
N ALA A 81 2.34 -0.77 7.38
CA ALA A 81 1.83 -1.87 8.19
C ALA A 81 2.82 -2.10 9.31
N GLU A 82 2.31 -2.54 10.46
CA GLU A 82 3.16 -2.74 11.61
C GLU A 82 4.20 -3.81 11.34
N HIS A 83 5.47 -3.53 11.62
CA HIS A 83 6.60 -4.42 11.40
C HIS A 83 7.01 -4.55 9.93
N TYR A 84 6.44 -3.76 9.04
CA TYR A 84 6.78 -3.82 7.62
C TYR A 84 7.33 -2.49 7.15
N LYS A 85 8.15 -2.53 6.12
CA LYS A 85 8.69 -1.31 5.52
C LYS A 85 7.57 -0.58 4.82
N SER A 86 7.51 0.75 5.00
CA SER A 86 6.50 1.54 4.32
C SER A 86 6.84 1.65 2.84
N GLN A 87 5.83 1.88 2.03
CA GLN A 87 5.98 2.09 0.59
C GLN A 87 5.18 3.30 0.16
N THR A 88 5.58 3.90 -0.93
CA THR A 88 4.88 5.01 -1.53
C THR A 88 4.67 4.69 -3.01
N ILE A 89 3.43 4.83 -3.47
CA ILE A 89 3.09 4.58 -4.87
C ILE A 89 2.44 5.85 -5.41
N SER A 90 2.98 6.36 -6.51
CA SER A 90 2.44 7.55 -7.17
C SER A 90 1.94 7.17 -8.56
N GLY A 91 0.89 7.83 -9.00
CA GLY A 91 0.36 7.59 -10.32
C GLY A 91 -0.64 8.64 -10.71
N ASN A 92 -1.28 8.43 -11.84
CA ASN A 92 -2.35 9.28 -12.33
C ASN A 92 -3.58 8.42 -12.54
N SER A 93 -4.73 8.91 -12.11
CA SER A 93 -5.97 8.12 -12.15
C SER A 93 -6.43 7.79 -13.56
N GLY A 94 -6.05 8.60 -14.55
CA GLY A 94 -6.46 8.35 -15.91
C GLY A 94 -7.96 8.29 -16.06
N TYR A 95 -8.45 7.33 -16.84
CA TYR A 95 -9.87 7.21 -17.15
C TYR A 95 -10.48 5.88 -16.74
N LEU A 96 -9.67 4.91 -16.36
CA LEU A 96 -10.12 3.54 -16.10
C LEU A 96 -9.73 3.12 -14.69
N PRO A 97 -10.47 2.19 -14.08
CA PRO A 97 -10.11 1.70 -12.75
C PRO A 97 -8.70 1.16 -12.69
N ILE A 98 -8.04 1.38 -11.59
CA ILE A 98 -6.65 0.96 -11.37
C ILE A 98 -6.61 0.04 -10.17
N ALA A 99 -5.78 -1.00 -10.24
CA ALA A 99 -5.55 -1.90 -9.12
C ALA A 99 -4.06 -2.07 -8.89
N HIS A 100 -3.65 -1.94 -7.64
CA HIS A 100 -2.27 -2.17 -7.23
C HIS A 100 -2.25 -3.34 -6.26
N ASN A 101 -1.41 -4.34 -6.55
CA ASN A 101 -1.15 -5.41 -5.59
C ASN A 101 0.17 -5.08 -4.92
N VAL A 102 0.14 -4.86 -3.62
CA VAL A 102 1.28 -4.35 -2.88
C VAL A 102 1.82 -5.45 -1.98
N GLU A 103 3.10 -5.76 -2.16
CA GLU A 103 3.80 -6.72 -1.33
C GLU A 103 4.68 -5.95 -0.36
N LEU A 104 4.33 -5.97 0.91
CA LEU A 104 5.12 -5.32 1.94
C LEU A 104 6.13 -6.31 2.50
N GLU A 105 7.33 -5.82 2.79
CA GLU A 105 8.43 -6.63 3.30
C GLU A 105 8.68 -6.33 4.76
N TRP A 106 9.11 -7.34 5.53
CA TRP A 106 9.47 -7.16 6.92
C TRP A 106 10.52 -6.07 7.07
N GLU A 107 10.29 -5.23 8.04
CA GLU A 107 11.31 -4.27 8.46
C GLU A 107 12.13 -4.93 9.56
N GLN A 108 13.45 -4.93 9.43
CA GLN A 108 14.33 -5.52 10.42
C GLN A 108 14.31 -4.63 11.67
N ARG A 109 13.97 -5.21 12.80
CA ARG A 109 13.90 -4.49 14.05
C ARG A 109 14.47 -5.36 15.14
N PHE A 110 14.87 -4.70 16.23
CA PHE A 110 15.41 -5.44 17.36
C PHE A 110 14.42 -5.44 18.50
N ILE A 111 14.29 -6.58 19.16
CA ILE A 111 13.48 -6.74 20.34
C ILE A 111 14.44 -6.92 21.52
N SER A 112 14.17 -6.21 22.61
CA SER A 112 15.01 -6.28 23.80
C SER A 112 14.47 -7.34 24.74
N TYR A 113 15.31 -8.30 25.09
CA TYR A 113 14.97 -9.30 26.09
C TYR A 113 15.87 -9.13 27.30
N THR A 114 15.31 -9.22 28.50
CA THR A 114 16.10 -9.19 29.73
C THR A 114 16.19 -10.60 30.26
N VAL A 115 17.42 -11.12 30.35
CA VAL A 115 17.70 -12.44 30.88
C VAL A 115 18.19 -12.27 32.32
N THR A 116 17.56 -12.95 33.28
CA THR A 116 17.99 -12.88 34.68
C THR A 116 18.55 -14.24 35.10
N PHE A 117 19.58 -14.19 35.91
CA PHE A 117 20.18 -15.41 36.43
C PHE A 117 20.97 -15.04 37.69
N PRO A 118 20.91 -15.87 38.74
CA PRO A 118 21.52 -15.48 40.03
C PRO A 118 23.05 -15.45 40.06
N THR A 119 23.71 -16.06 39.11
CA THR A 119 25.16 -16.15 39.13
C THR A 119 25.75 -15.30 38.01
N ASP A 120 26.62 -14.34 38.38
CA ASP A 120 27.32 -13.52 37.37
C ASP A 120 28.37 -14.34 36.65
N GLY A 121 28.75 -13.90 35.46
CA GLY A 121 29.79 -14.58 34.69
C GLY A 121 29.30 -15.70 33.80
N VAL A 122 28.00 -16.01 33.85
CA VAL A 122 27.42 -17.04 33.02
C VAL A 122 27.15 -16.47 31.62
N LYS A 123 27.58 -17.20 30.60
CA LYS A 123 27.37 -16.79 29.22
C LYS A 123 25.97 -17.12 28.78
N VAL A 124 25.37 -16.22 28.03
CA VAL A 124 24.01 -16.39 27.47
C VAL A 124 24.12 -16.60 25.97
N LEU A 125 23.57 -17.70 25.48
CA LEU A 125 23.58 -18.01 24.05
C LEU A 125 22.17 -18.09 23.51
N PHE A 126 21.99 -17.59 22.29
CA PHE A 126 20.74 -17.74 21.54
C PHE A 126 21.14 -18.46 20.25
N ASP A 127 20.55 -19.60 20.00
CA ASP A 127 20.87 -20.41 18.82
C ASP A 127 22.39 -20.69 18.70
N GLY A 128 23.04 -20.91 19.83
CA GLY A 128 24.46 -21.22 19.84
C GLY A 128 25.38 -20.02 19.72
N ILE A 129 24.83 -18.81 19.62
CA ILE A 129 25.63 -17.60 19.48
C ILE A 129 25.65 -16.87 20.82
N GLU A 130 26.85 -16.57 21.30
CA GLU A 130 27.00 -15.87 22.56
C GLU A 130 26.50 -14.43 22.43
N LYS A 131 25.57 -14.01 23.28
CA LYS A 131 25.00 -12.67 23.27
C LYS A 131 25.56 -11.81 24.40
N GLY A 132 26.21 -12.36 25.36
CA GLY A 132 26.78 -11.61 26.47
C GLY A 132 26.91 -12.44 27.72
N VAL A 133 27.24 -11.76 28.81
CA VAL A 133 27.52 -12.42 30.10
C VAL A 133 26.64 -11.75 31.16
N ILE A 134 26.08 -12.54 32.04
CA ILE A 134 25.26 -12.04 33.15
C ILE A 134 26.13 -11.16 34.05
N THR A 135 25.64 -9.96 34.35
CA THR A 135 26.32 -9.03 35.24
C THR A 135 25.26 -8.43 36.17
N ASN A 136 25.50 -8.47 37.46
CA ASN A 136 24.54 -8.00 38.47
C ASN A 136 23.21 -8.71 38.33
N GLY A 137 23.27 -9.97 37.96
CA GLY A 137 22.06 -10.80 37.89
C GLY A 137 21.27 -10.70 36.62
N LYS A 138 21.71 -9.94 35.64
CA LYS A 138 20.93 -9.79 34.42
C LYS A 138 21.76 -9.45 33.20
N LEU A 139 21.18 -9.63 32.05
CA LEU A 139 21.75 -9.26 30.77
C LEU A 139 20.59 -8.82 29.86
N VAL A 140 20.76 -7.70 29.18
CA VAL A 140 19.79 -7.24 28.19
C VAL A 140 20.33 -7.63 26.82
N VAL A 141 19.52 -8.34 26.04
CA VAL A 141 19.91 -8.86 24.71
C VAL A 141 19.00 -8.27 23.68
N LEU A 142 19.58 -7.79 22.58
CA LEU A 142 18.81 -7.29 21.44
C LEU A 142 18.81 -8.37 20.37
N ILE A 143 17.63 -8.75 19.92
CA ILE A 143 17.46 -9.79 18.92
C ILE A 143 16.68 -9.23 17.76
N ASP A 144 17.09 -9.57 16.55
CA ASP A 144 16.39 -9.17 15.34
C ASP A 144 14.96 -9.70 15.39
N ASP A 145 14.02 -8.83 15.10
CA ASP A 145 12.59 -9.17 15.15
C ASP A 145 12.27 -10.37 14.24
N THR A 146 12.96 -10.48 13.13
CA THR A 146 12.70 -11.60 12.23
C THR A 146 13.17 -12.91 12.81
N GLU A 147 14.21 -12.89 13.67
CA GLU A 147 14.66 -14.11 14.34
C GLU A 147 13.71 -14.49 15.47
N ALA A 148 13.11 -13.54 16.11
CA ALA A 148 12.25 -13.80 17.25
C ALA A 148 10.84 -14.16 16.87
N LYS A 149 10.56 -14.12 15.59
CA LYS A 149 9.22 -14.22 15.12
C LYS A 149 8.59 -15.55 15.30
N ASP A 150 9.17 -16.61 15.16
CA ASP A 150 8.55 -17.82 15.18
C ASP A 150 8.40 -18.51 16.37
#